data_c265135fafed68cc5cf18804cc5c387d
#
_entry.id   c265135fafed68cc5cf18804cc5c387d
#
_cell.length_a   1.000
_cell.length_b   1.000
_cell.length_c   1.000
_cell.angle_alpha   90.00
_cell.angle_beta   90.00
_cell.angle_gamma   90.00
#
_symmetry.space_group_name_H-M   'P 1'
#
loop_
_entity.id
_entity.type
_entity.pdbx_description
1 polymer ?
#
loop_
_entity_poly.entity_id
_entity_poly.type
_entity_poly.pdbx_seq_one_letter_code
_entity_poly.pdbx_strand_id
1 'polypeptide(L)'
;MKPAENAIHTSEASIDIAAPPEAVYAMVSDITRMGEWSPEAVGGTWAEGSTGAVGDWFVGDNATPEREWSRDCQVAAATPGEDFTFVVGGIEENCTWWSYEMQPTEAGTQLTERWWMVNKTPAMAAASPEMYDARIAMTGPMMEQTLASLKAAAEA
;
A
#
# COMPACT_ATOMS: atom_id res chain seq x y z
N MET A 1 1.59 0.11 -13.88
CA MET A 1 0.52 -0.85 -14.20
C MET A 1 -0.53 -0.79 -13.10
N LYS A 2 -1.78 -0.83 -13.46
CA LYS A 2 -2.91 -0.83 -12.53
C LYS A 2 -3.80 -2.04 -12.82
N PRO A 3 -4.65 -2.48 -11.85
CA PRO A 3 -5.56 -3.58 -12.12
C PRO A 3 -6.61 -3.20 -13.18
N ALA A 4 -7.14 -4.21 -13.83
CA ALA A 4 -8.27 -4.03 -14.73
C ALA A 4 -9.52 -3.59 -13.94
N GLU A 5 -10.53 -3.04 -14.65
CA GLU A 5 -11.72 -2.41 -14.03
C GLU A 5 -12.73 -3.38 -13.38
N ASN A 6 -12.33 -4.62 -13.10
CA ASN A 6 -13.23 -5.67 -12.57
C ASN A 6 -12.97 -6.01 -11.11
N ALA A 7 -12.48 -5.06 -10.33
CA ALA A 7 -12.22 -5.29 -8.91
C ALA A 7 -13.51 -5.59 -8.14
N ILE A 8 -13.44 -6.57 -7.24
CA ILE A 8 -14.56 -6.93 -6.36
C ILE A 8 -14.83 -5.80 -5.35
N HIS A 9 -13.74 -5.21 -4.83
CA HIS A 9 -13.80 -4.08 -3.89
C HIS A 9 -12.75 -3.07 -4.25
N THR A 10 -13.04 -1.79 -3.99
CA THR A 10 -12.08 -0.70 -4.10
C THR A 10 -12.27 0.23 -2.90
N SER A 11 -11.18 0.90 -2.51
CA SER A 11 -11.23 1.95 -1.51
C SER A 11 -10.14 2.96 -1.80
N GLU A 12 -10.35 4.23 -1.42
CA GLU A 12 -9.34 5.26 -1.57
C GLU A 12 -9.45 6.31 -0.48
N ALA A 13 -8.33 6.96 -0.19
CA ALA A 13 -8.25 8.09 0.71
C ALA A 13 -7.18 9.04 0.19
N SER A 14 -7.33 10.33 0.44
CA SER A 14 -6.39 11.36 0.00
C SER A 14 -6.06 12.32 1.13
N ILE A 15 -4.87 12.92 1.08
CA ILE A 15 -4.44 13.92 2.03
C ILE A 15 -3.48 14.91 1.34
N ASP A 16 -3.48 16.17 1.80
CA ASP A 16 -2.53 17.16 1.34
C ASP A 16 -1.31 17.19 2.27
N ILE A 17 -0.11 17.15 1.69
CA ILE A 17 1.15 17.12 2.41
C ILE A 17 2.02 18.29 1.96
N ALA A 18 2.55 19.08 2.90
CA ALA A 18 3.45 20.19 2.63
C ALA A 18 4.88 19.68 2.44
N ALA A 19 5.08 18.87 1.41
CA ALA A 19 6.37 18.34 0.98
C ALA A 19 6.30 18.04 -0.53
N PRO A 20 7.41 18.15 -1.25
CA PRO A 20 7.40 17.91 -2.70
C PRO A 20 7.11 16.42 -3.03
N PRO A 21 6.53 16.13 -4.21
CA PRO A 21 6.18 14.76 -4.59
C PRO A 21 7.33 13.76 -4.50
N GLU A 22 8.53 14.15 -4.85
CA GLU A 22 9.71 13.28 -4.78
C GLU A 22 10.05 12.87 -3.34
N ALA A 23 9.87 13.78 -2.39
CA ALA A 23 10.09 13.47 -0.97
C ALA A 23 9.04 12.51 -0.45
N VAL A 24 7.78 12.70 -0.83
CA VAL A 24 6.68 11.79 -0.48
C VAL A 24 6.91 10.42 -1.10
N TYR A 25 7.31 10.37 -2.38
CA TYR A 25 7.63 9.12 -3.07
C TYR A 25 8.75 8.34 -2.35
N ALA A 26 9.81 9.04 -1.93
CA ALA A 26 10.92 8.42 -1.22
C ALA A 26 10.45 7.73 0.07
N MET A 27 9.43 8.25 0.73
CA MET A 27 8.84 7.65 1.92
C MET A 27 7.99 6.42 1.58
N VAL A 28 7.04 6.55 0.67
CA VAL A 28 6.09 5.46 0.36
C VAL A 28 6.74 4.30 -0.39
N SER A 29 7.81 4.54 -1.12
CA SER A 29 8.54 3.50 -1.87
C SER A 29 9.61 2.79 -1.04
N ASP A 30 9.94 3.29 0.14
CA ASP A 30 10.84 2.61 1.07
C ASP A 30 10.05 1.62 1.93
N ILE A 31 9.91 0.41 1.42
CA ILE A 31 9.10 -0.63 2.09
C ILE A 31 9.68 -1.05 3.45
N THR A 32 10.94 -0.77 3.72
CA THR A 32 11.54 -1.07 5.03
C THR A 32 10.99 -0.17 6.13
N ARG A 33 10.41 0.98 5.77
CA ARG A 33 9.85 1.96 6.69
C ARG A 33 8.33 1.89 6.85
N MET A 34 7.66 0.93 6.21
CA MET A 34 6.19 0.84 6.24
C MET A 34 5.61 0.81 7.66
N GLY A 35 6.33 0.24 8.63
CA GLY A 35 5.91 0.21 10.03
C GLY A 35 5.85 1.57 10.71
N GLU A 36 6.49 2.60 10.15
CA GLU A 36 6.47 3.94 10.73
C GLU A 36 5.12 4.64 10.55
N TRP A 37 4.34 4.27 9.55
CA TRP A 37 3.04 4.93 9.25
C TRP A 37 1.86 4.02 9.09
N SER A 38 2.05 2.74 8.77
CA SER A 38 0.93 1.81 8.65
C SER A 38 0.52 1.24 10.02
N PRO A 39 -0.79 1.11 10.30
CA PRO A 39 -1.25 0.46 11.53
C PRO A 39 -1.12 -1.07 11.51
N GLU A 40 -0.92 -1.68 10.35
CA GLU A 40 -0.85 -3.12 10.17
C GLU A 40 0.53 -3.59 9.70
N ALA A 41 1.13 -2.95 8.71
CA ALA A 41 2.47 -3.25 8.25
C ALA A 41 3.49 -2.83 9.31
N VAL A 42 4.41 -3.73 9.67
CA VAL A 42 5.44 -3.45 10.67
C VAL A 42 6.84 -3.38 10.06
N GLY A 43 6.99 -3.74 8.80
CA GLY A 43 8.25 -3.64 8.08
C GLY A 43 8.22 -4.37 6.76
N GLY A 44 9.36 -4.42 6.11
CA GLY A 44 9.50 -5.14 4.85
C GLY A 44 10.97 -5.36 4.52
N THR A 45 11.22 -6.31 3.62
CA THR A 45 12.56 -6.67 3.18
C THR A 45 12.53 -6.91 1.67
N TRP A 46 13.40 -6.21 0.95
CA TRP A 46 13.57 -6.44 -0.48
C TRP A 46 14.14 -7.83 -0.75
N ALA A 47 13.65 -8.50 -1.78
CA ALA A 47 14.25 -9.74 -2.27
C ALA A 47 15.65 -9.44 -2.81
N GLU A 48 16.53 -10.44 -2.79
CA GLU A 48 17.89 -10.30 -3.27
C GLU A 48 17.91 -9.76 -4.71
N GLY A 49 18.68 -8.69 -4.93
CA GLY A 49 18.79 -8.01 -6.21
C GLY A 49 17.67 -7.02 -6.53
N SER A 50 16.64 -6.92 -5.67
CA SER A 50 15.55 -5.97 -5.85
C SER A 50 15.91 -4.60 -5.30
N THR A 51 15.49 -3.53 -6.01
CA THR A 51 15.80 -2.13 -5.66
C THR A 51 14.57 -1.22 -5.66
N GLY A 52 13.41 -1.76 -5.94
CA GLY A 52 12.16 -0.99 -6.03
C GLY A 52 11.72 -0.69 -7.46
N ALA A 53 12.29 -1.36 -8.46
CA ALA A 53 11.86 -1.25 -9.84
C ALA A 53 10.63 -2.12 -10.11
N VAL A 54 9.90 -1.81 -11.18
CA VAL A 54 8.76 -2.63 -11.62
C VAL A 54 9.21 -4.08 -11.82
N GLY A 55 8.45 -5.02 -11.26
CA GLY A 55 8.77 -6.45 -11.30
C GLY A 55 9.57 -6.94 -10.10
N ASP A 56 10.16 -6.06 -9.32
CA ASP A 56 10.91 -6.43 -8.11
C ASP A 56 9.97 -6.94 -7.01
N TRP A 57 10.53 -7.79 -6.16
CA TRP A 57 9.79 -8.43 -5.07
C TRP A 57 10.28 -7.97 -3.70
N PHE A 58 9.37 -7.95 -2.75
CA PHE A 58 9.69 -7.76 -1.34
C PHE A 58 8.73 -8.60 -0.47
N VAL A 59 9.16 -8.85 0.77
CA VAL A 59 8.30 -9.46 1.79
C VAL A 59 7.79 -8.35 2.67
N GLY A 60 6.49 -8.22 2.79
CA GLY A 60 5.84 -7.30 3.74
C GLY A 60 5.47 -8.04 5.01
N ASP A 61 5.90 -7.52 6.14
CA ASP A 61 5.59 -8.07 7.46
C ASP A 61 4.45 -7.29 8.09
N ASN A 62 3.48 -7.99 8.65
CA ASN A 62 2.27 -7.43 9.23
C ASN A 62 2.04 -7.99 10.64
N ALA A 63 1.43 -7.19 11.50
CA ALA A 63 1.05 -7.62 12.83
C ALA A 63 -0.20 -6.89 13.32
N THR A 64 -1.05 -7.63 13.99
CA THR A 64 -2.15 -7.10 14.80
C THR A 64 -2.01 -7.72 16.21
N PRO A 65 -2.78 -7.27 17.21
CA PRO A 65 -2.73 -7.90 18.54
C PRO A 65 -3.04 -9.40 18.50
N GLU A 66 -3.78 -9.87 17.50
CA GLU A 66 -4.22 -11.27 17.40
C GLU A 66 -3.27 -12.16 16.62
N ARG A 67 -2.47 -11.58 15.69
CA ARG A 67 -1.59 -12.41 14.84
C ARG A 67 -0.49 -11.61 14.14
N GLU A 68 0.52 -12.35 13.67
CA GLU A 68 1.57 -11.86 12.79
C GLU A 68 1.55 -12.69 11.50
N TRP A 69 1.83 -12.04 10.36
CA TRP A 69 1.94 -12.73 9.08
C TRP A 69 2.80 -11.94 8.10
N SER A 70 3.33 -12.62 7.10
CA SER A 70 4.13 -12.01 6.04
C SER A 70 3.59 -12.40 4.68
N ARG A 71 3.71 -11.51 3.70
CA ARG A 71 3.28 -11.76 2.33
C ARG A 71 4.35 -11.29 1.36
N ASP A 72 4.53 -12.08 0.30
CA ASP A 72 5.34 -11.66 -0.85
C ASP A 72 4.54 -10.61 -1.64
N CYS A 73 5.22 -9.54 -2.05
CA CYS A 73 4.63 -8.46 -2.82
C CYS A 73 5.51 -8.13 -4.02
N GLN A 74 4.89 -7.76 -5.13
CA GLN A 74 5.61 -7.40 -6.35
C GLN A 74 5.29 -5.96 -6.75
N VAL A 75 6.32 -5.20 -7.10
CA VAL A 75 6.15 -3.81 -7.56
C VAL A 75 5.55 -3.80 -8.97
N ALA A 76 4.47 -3.05 -9.15
CA ALA A 76 3.74 -2.94 -10.41
C ALA A 76 3.88 -1.57 -11.06
N ALA A 77 4.20 -0.52 -10.28
CA ALA A 77 4.50 0.81 -10.79
C ALA A 77 5.52 1.47 -9.87
N ALA A 78 6.48 2.17 -10.44
CA ALA A 78 7.56 2.82 -9.71
C ALA A 78 8.03 4.05 -10.49
N THR A 79 7.19 5.08 -10.54
CA THR A 79 7.48 6.36 -11.20
C THR A 79 7.73 7.41 -10.12
N PRO A 80 9.00 7.79 -9.88
CA PRO A 80 9.34 8.75 -8.81
C PRO A 80 8.51 10.04 -8.88
N GLY A 81 7.95 10.43 -7.74
CA GLY A 81 7.10 11.61 -7.63
C GLY A 81 5.71 11.49 -8.19
N GLU A 82 5.33 10.32 -8.72
CA GLU A 82 4.02 10.12 -9.35
C GLU A 82 3.26 8.91 -8.81
N ASP A 83 3.90 7.74 -8.76
CA ASP A 83 3.18 6.48 -8.52
C ASP A 83 4.09 5.38 -7.96
N PHE A 84 3.69 4.80 -6.85
CA PHE A 84 4.26 3.57 -6.34
C PHE A 84 3.12 2.58 -6.08
N THR A 85 3.11 1.47 -6.82
CA THR A 85 2.06 0.45 -6.75
C THR A 85 2.68 -0.92 -6.55
N PHE A 86 2.11 -1.71 -5.66
CA PHE A 86 2.53 -3.11 -5.49
C PHE A 86 1.32 -4.03 -5.37
N VAL A 87 1.55 -5.30 -5.64
CA VAL A 87 0.52 -6.34 -5.64
C VAL A 87 0.90 -7.43 -4.65
N VAL A 88 0.03 -7.67 -3.70
CA VAL A 88 0.21 -8.76 -2.73
C VAL A 88 0.03 -10.09 -3.44
N GLY A 89 1.03 -10.97 -3.35
CA GLY A 89 1.06 -12.25 -4.06
C GLY A 89 1.60 -12.16 -5.47
N GLY A 90 1.77 -10.95 -6.00
CA GLY A 90 2.31 -10.69 -7.34
C GLY A 90 1.26 -10.37 -8.39
N ILE A 91 1.74 -9.80 -9.49
CA ILE A 91 0.89 -9.34 -10.60
C ILE A 91 0.13 -10.51 -11.24
N GLU A 92 0.74 -11.67 -11.34
CA GLU A 92 0.13 -12.85 -11.95
C GLU A 92 -1.06 -13.37 -11.14
N GLU A 93 -0.94 -13.44 -9.81
CA GLU A 93 -2.05 -13.83 -8.93
C GLU A 93 -3.19 -12.81 -8.98
N ASN A 94 -2.86 -11.53 -9.13
CA ASN A 94 -3.83 -10.46 -9.33
C ASN A 94 -4.91 -10.43 -8.23
N CYS A 95 -4.51 -10.45 -6.98
CA CYS A 95 -5.44 -10.42 -5.84
C CYS A 95 -5.64 -9.00 -5.32
N THR A 96 -4.74 -8.50 -4.48
CA THR A 96 -4.89 -7.18 -3.87
C THR A 96 -3.78 -6.24 -4.32
N TRP A 97 -4.19 -5.07 -4.77
CA TRP A 97 -3.33 -4.01 -5.28
C TRP A 97 -3.37 -2.83 -4.32
N TRP A 98 -2.21 -2.25 -4.05
CA TRP A 98 -2.06 -1.04 -3.25
C TRP A 98 -1.30 -0.02 -4.06
N SER A 99 -1.78 1.22 -4.13
CA SER A 99 -1.06 2.28 -4.81
C SER A 99 -0.99 3.55 -3.97
N TYR A 100 0.12 4.26 -4.14
CA TYR A 100 0.30 5.62 -3.67
C TYR A 100 0.50 6.49 -4.90
N GLU A 101 -0.41 7.43 -5.14
CA GLU A 101 -0.36 8.34 -6.28
C GLU A 101 -0.17 9.76 -5.79
N MET A 102 0.77 10.48 -6.40
CA MET A 102 1.13 11.83 -5.99
C MET A 102 0.77 12.81 -7.10
N GLN A 103 0.17 13.93 -6.70
CA GLN A 103 -0.14 15.04 -7.59
C GLN A 103 0.44 16.33 -7.01
N PRO A 104 1.27 17.09 -7.78
CA PRO A 104 1.82 18.34 -7.28
C PRO A 104 0.71 19.35 -6.98
N THR A 105 0.86 20.09 -5.89
CA THR A 105 -0.02 21.20 -5.52
C THR A 105 0.84 22.43 -5.22
N GLU A 106 0.23 23.61 -5.08
CA GLU A 106 0.96 24.82 -4.70
C GLU A 106 1.69 24.68 -3.36
N ALA A 107 1.09 23.95 -2.42
CA ALA A 107 1.64 23.77 -1.08
C ALA A 107 2.55 22.51 -0.97
N GLY A 108 2.58 21.65 -1.98
CA GLY A 108 3.37 20.43 -1.94
C GLY A 108 2.79 19.30 -2.78
N THR A 109 2.09 18.37 -2.12
CA THR A 109 1.60 17.13 -2.76
C THR A 109 0.21 16.77 -2.27
N GLN A 110 -0.68 16.38 -3.18
CA GLN A 110 -1.86 15.58 -2.84
C GLN A 110 -1.48 14.11 -2.98
N LEU A 111 -1.52 13.37 -1.89
CA LEU A 111 -1.23 11.94 -1.86
C LEU A 111 -2.53 11.17 -1.78
N THR A 112 -2.75 10.25 -2.71
CA THR A 112 -3.90 9.35 -2.73
C THR A 112 -3.43 7.92 -2.56
N GLU A 113 -3.94 7.24 -1.55
CA GLU A 113 -3.75 5.79 -1.38
C GLU A 113 -5.00 5.08 -1.89
N ARG A 114 -4.79 4.05 -2.72
CA ARG A 114 -5.88 3.23 -3.29
C ARG A 114 -5.65 1.77 -3.00
N TRP A 115 -6.74 1.05 -2.89
CA TRP A 115 -6.74 -0.39 -2.70
C TRP A 115 -7.78 -1.03 -3.62
N TRP A 116 -7.39 -2.14 -4.24
CA TRP A 116 -8.30 -2.96 -5.07
C TRP A 116 -8.17 -4.41 -4.65
N MET A 117 -9.30 -5.09 -4.52
CA MET A 117 -9.35 -6.55 -4.47
C MET A 117 -9.95 -7.03 -5.79
N VAL A 118 -9.13 -7.66 -6.64
CA VAL A 118 -9.56 -8.21 -7.93
C VAL A 118 -9.97 -9.67 -7.76
N ASN A 119 -9.15 -10.45 -7.04
CA ASN A 119 -9.43 -11.81 -6.65
C ASN A 119 -9.18 -11.94 -5.15
N LYS A 120 -9.89 -12.86 -4.49
CA LYS A 120 -9.66 -13.13 -3.09
C LYS A 120 -8.32 -13.85 -2.89
N THR A 121 -7.54 -13.42 -1.90
CA THR A 121 -6.39 -14.20 -1.45
C THR A 121 -6.89 -15.49 -0.80
N PRO A 122 -6.05 -16.54 -0.66
CA PRO A 122 -6.45 -17.76 0.04
C PRO A 122 -7.00 -17.52 1.45
N ALA A 123 -6.39 -16.58 2.19
CA ALA A 123 -6.85 -16.22 3.53
C ALA A 123 -8.24 -15.59 3.50
N MET A 124 -8.51 -14.71 2.54
CA MET A 124 -9.82 -14.06 2.40
C MET A 124 -10.88 -15.05 1.91
N ALA A 125 -10.52 -15.98 1.02
CA ALA A 125 -11.42 -17.02 0.55
C ALA A 125 -11.81 -18.00 1.68
N ALA A 126 -10.91 -18.21 2.64
CA ALA A 126 -11.14 -19.10 3.78
C ALA A 126 -11.79 -18.38 4.98
N ALA A 127 -11.88 -17.07 4.97
CA ALA A 127 -12.43 -16.29 6.07
C ALA A 127 -13.94 -16.51 6.21
N SER A 128 -14.44 -16.44 7.46
CA SER A 128 -15.88 -16.39 7.70
C SER A 128 -16.47 -15.11 7.11
N PRO A 129 -17.79 -15.05 6.81
CA PRO A 129 -18.42 -13.82 6.33
C PRO A 129 -18.18 -12.62 7.25
N GLU A 130 -18.20 -12.82 8.57
CA GLU A 130 -17.97 -11.78 9.55
C GLU A 130 -16.53 -11.26 9.51
N MET A 131 -15.55 -12.16 9.40
CA MET A 131 -14.14 -11.78 9.30
C MET A 131 -13.84 -11.08 7.97
N TYR A 132 -14.46 -11.56 6.88
CA TYR A 132 -14.32 -10.95 5.55
C TYR A 132 -14.87 -9.53 5.56
N ASP A 133 -16.10 -9.33 6.04
CA ASP A 133 -16.73 -8.01 6.10
C ASP A 133 -15.96 -7.05 6.99
N ALA A 134 -15.46 -7.54 8.13
CA ALA A 134 -14.64 -6.75 9.03
C ALA A 134 -13.35 -6.28 8.36
N ARG A 135 -12.68 -7.15 7.60
CA ARG A 135 -11.45 -6.82 6.87
C ARG A 135 -11.71 -5.72 5.82
N ILE A 136 -12.79 -5.86 5.06
CA ILE A 136 -13.16 -4.85 4.06
C ILE A 136 -13.47 -3.51 4.73
N ALA A 137 -14.23 -3.54 5.81
CA ALA A 137 -14.61 -2.32 6.54
C ALA A 137 -13.42 -1.59 7.18
N MET A 138 -12.35 -2.30 7.55
CA MET A 138 -11.15 -1.71 8.15
C MET A 138 -10.22 -1.00 7.17
N THR A 139 -10.31 -1.33 5.88
CA THR A 139 -9.35 -0.85 4.87
C THR A 139 -9.33 0.67 4.76
N GLY A 140 -10.48 1.31 4.65
CA GLY A 140 -10.59 2.77 4.57
C GLY A 140 -9.98 3.49 5.78
N PRO A 141 -10.44 3.19 7.01
CA PRO A 141 -9.87 3.79 8.22
C PRO A 141 -8.36 3.57 8.38
N MET A 142 -7.84 2.40 8.00
CA MET A 142 -6.39 2.12 8.03
C MET A 142 -5.62 3.00 7.04
N MET A 143 -6.16 3.21 5.84
CA MET A 143 -5.55 4.10 4.85
C MET A 143 -5.53 5.54 5.36
N GLU A 144 -6.61 6.03 5.96
CA GLU A 144 -6.66 7.37 6.54
C GLU A 144 -5.60 7.54 7.63
N GLN A 145 -5.42 6.54 8.48
CA GLN A 145 -4.40 6.56 9.53
C GLN A 145 -2.98 6.57 8.93
N THR A 146 -2.73 5.75 7.91
CA THR A 146 -1.46 5.71 7.20
C THR A 146 -1.12 7.08 6.60
N LEU A 147 -2.08 7.70 5.92
CA LEU A 147 -1.89 9.02 5.31
C LEU A 147 -1.62 10.10 6.35
N ALA A 148 -2.31 10.08 7.47
CA ALA A 148 -2.09 11.03 8.56
C ALA A 148 -0.68 10.88 9.17
N SER A 149 -0.20 9.65 9.31
CA SER A 149 1.15 9.37 9.81
C SER A 149 2.23 9.81 8.81
N LEU A 150 2.01 9.57 7.52
CA LEU A 150 2.90 10.05 6.45
C LEU A 150 2.99 11.56 6.43
N LYS A 151 1.86 12.25 6.53
CA LYS A 151 1.80 13.71 6.60
C LYS A 151 2.60 14.23 7.78
N ALA A 152 2.38 13.70 8.96
CA ALA A 152 3.09 14.10 10.18
C ALA A 152 4.61 13.92 10.04
N ALA A 153 5.05 12.80 9.47
CA ALA A 153 6.46 12.51 9.26
C ALA A 153 7.09 13.43 8.19
N ALA A 154 6.38 13.66 7.10
CA ALA A 154 6.87 14.50 5.99
C ALA A 154 6.98 15.97 6.35
N GLU A 155 6.12 16.45 7.24
CA GLU A 155 6.04 17.87 7.66
C GLU A 155 6.82 18.17 8.94
N ALA A 156 7.42 17.15 9.54
CA ALA A 156 8.19 17.31 10.77
C ALA A 156 9.49 18.10 10.57
#